data_65db428ab53dbc030c03503dcf5a4f8f
#
_entry.id   65db428ab53dbc030c03503dcf5a4f8f
#
_cell.length_a   1.000
_cell.length_b   1.000
_cell.length_c   1.000
_cell.angle_alpha   90.00
_cell.angle_beta   90.00
_cell.angle_gamma   90.00
#
_symmetry.space_group_name_H-M   'P 1'
#
loop_
_entity.id
_entity.type
_entity.pdbx_description
1 polymer ?
#
loop_
_entity_poly.entity_id
_entity_poly.type
_entity_poly.pdbx_seq_one_letter_code
_entity_poly.pdbx_strand_id
1 'polypeptide(L)'
;GEVPGRLVAVDGQPVQPLSGTRFGLAMGQRLDIELDLPAGGGAWPILALREGAHERTGLILATSGANVPVILGMADDAAPAFDIDLAQEAALRAVAPLTERAADASPMVMLGGQMQPYRWTINDRVFEDRIPVTAKTGQRVEIMFHNMSMMGHPMHLHGHHFQVVAINGKRFVGALR
;
A
#
# COMPACT_ATOMS: atom_id res chain seq x y z
N GLY A 1 -2.43 12.70 22.51
CA GLY A 1 -1.12 12.34 21.94
C GLY A 1 -1.30 11.28 20.86
N GLU A 2 -0.36 11.14 19.96
CA GLU A 2 -0.37 10.07 18.95
C GLU A 2 -0.21 8.71 19.65
N VAL A 3 -0.97 7.71 19.19
CA VAL A 3 -0.83 6.33 19.66
C VAL A 3 -0.02 5.60 18.60
N PRO A 4 1.16 5.06 18.93
CA PRO A 4 1.93 4.28 17.97
C PRO A 4 1.20 2.96 17.65
N GLY A 5 1.27 2.57 16.39
CA GLY A 5 0.75 1.31 15.90
C GLY A 5 1.84 0.39 15.38
N ARG A 6 1.50 -0.86 15.19
CA ARG A 6 2.34 -1.86 14.52
C ARG A 6 1.57 -2.38 13.31
N LEU A 7 2.08 -2.12 12.12
CA LEU A 7 1.59 -2.72 10.89
C LEU A 7 1.98 -4.20 10.88
N VAL A 8 1.01 -5.09 10.92
CA VAL A 8 1.21 -6.54 11.11
C VAL A 8 0.77 -7.38 9.91
N ALA A 9 -0.08 -6.82 9.03
CA ALA A 9 -0.41 -7.47 7.77
C ALA A 9 -0.71 -6.45 6.67
N VAL A 10 -0.44 -6.82 5.43
CA VAL A 10 -0.76 -6.07 4.22
C VAL A 10 -1.57 -6.99 3.30
N ASP A 11 -2.74 -6.53 2.86
CA ASP A 11 -3.70 -7.30 2.05
C ASP A 11 -4.02 -8.71 2.63
N GLY A 12 -4.06 -8.79 3.96
CA GLY A 12 -4.31 -10.03 4.71
C GLY A 12 -3.10 -10.98 4.79
N GLN A 13 -1.92 -10.56 4.32
CA GLN A 13 -0.70 -11.35 4.42
C GLN A 13 0.18 -10.84 5.57
N PRO A 14 0.56 -11.69 6.53
CA PRO A 14 1.35 -11.27 7.69
C PRO A 14 2.73 -10.73 7.30
N VAL A 15 3.09 -9.60 7.90
CA VAL A 15 4.43 -9.00 7.79
C VAL A 15 5.10 -8.94 9.16
N GLN A 16 6.42 -8.87 9.17
CA GLN A 16 7.14 -8.54 10.40
C GLN A 16 6.68 -7.15 10.87
N PRO A 17 6.34 -6.99 12.17
CA PRO A 17 5.74 -5.76 12.66
C PRO A 17 6.58 -4.52 12.35
N LEU A 18 5.99 -3.54 11.69
CA LEU A 18 6.59 -2.24 11.41
C LEU A 18 5.91 -1.19 12.28
N SER A 19 6.65 -0.60 13.21
CA SER A 19 6.11 0.40 14.14
C SER A 19 6.05 1.79 13.51
N GLY A 20 5.00 2.56 13.82
CA GLY A 20 4.84 3.92 13.35
C GLY A 20 3.56 4.57 13.88
N THR A 21 3.41 5.87 13.62
CA THR A 21 2.17 6.63 13.87
C THR A 21 1.46 7.02 12.59
N ARG A 22 2.10 6.78 11.44
CA ARG A 22 1.58 7.03 10.10
C ARG A 22 1.98 5.88 9.20
N PHE A 23 1.05 5.47 8.34
CA PHE A 23 1.25 4.38 7.38
C PHE A 23 0.70 4.79 6.03
N GLY A 24 1.48 4.58 4.98
CA GLY A 24 1.06 4.78 3.60
C GLY A 24 0.03 3.73 3.20
N LEU A 25 -1.00 4.16 2.49
CA LEU A 25 -2.09 3.30 2.04
C LEU A 25 -2.48 3.68 0.62
N ALA A 26 -2.24 2.79 -0.33
CA ALA A 26 -2.68 2.98 -1.71
C ALA A 26 -4.17 2.61 -1.88
N MET A 27 -4.78 3.07 -2.96
CA MET A 27 -6.17 2.70 -3.28
C MET A 27 -6.30 1.18 -3.43
N GLY A 28 -7.30 0.60 -2.77
CA GLY A 28 -7.57 -0.85 -2.78
C GLY A 28 -6.69 -1.67 -1.85
N GLN A 29 -5.62 -1.11 -1.29
CA GLN A 29 -4.77 -1.76 -0.32
C GLN A 29 -5.46 -1.85 1.06
N ARG A 30 -5.16 -2.89 1.82
CA ARG A 30 -5.62 -3.08 3.20
C ARG A 30 -4.43 -3.24 4.12
N LEU A 31 -4.49 -2.58 5.27
CA LEU A 31 -3.46 -2.66 6.31
C LEU A 31 -4.11 -3.11 7.62
N ASP A 32 -3.52 -4.11 8.28
CA ASP A 32 -3.89 -4.49 9.63
C ASP A 32 -2.88 -3.88 10.60
N ILE A 33 -3.38 -3.02 11.49
CA ILE A 33 -2.55 -2.26 12.42
C ILE A 33 -3.00 -2.59 13.85
N GLU A 34 -2.08 -3.09 14.66
CA GLU A 34 -2.29 -3.27 16.09
C GLU A 34 -1.98 -1.99 16.85
N LEU A 35 -2.83 -1.66 17.80
CA LEU A 35 -2.70 -0.49 18.67
C LEU A 35 -2.78 -0.91 20.13
N ASP A 36 -1.86 -0.41 20.95
CA ASP A 36 -1.94 -0.51 22.42
C ASP A 36 -2.49 0.82 22.95
N LEU A 37 -3.75 0.82 23.36
CA LEU A 37 -4.37 2.04 23.89
C LEU A 37 -3.85 2.35 25.30
N PRO A 38 -3.57 3.63 25.63
CA PRO A 38 -3.11 4.02 26.95
C PRO A 38 -4.08 3.63 28.08
N ALA A 39 -3.58 3.09 29.17
CA ALA A 39 -4.36 2.56 30.30
C ALA A 39 -5.22 3.63 31.02
N GLY A 40 -4.88 4.91 30.91
CA GLY A 40 -5.61 6.02 31.53
C GLY A 40 -6.96 6.34 30.90
N GLY A 41 -7.35 5.63 29.84
CA GLY A 41 -8.54 5.93 29.07
C GLY A 41 -8.40 7.18 28.21
N GLY A 42 -9.36 7.42 27.31
CA GLY A 42 -9.36 8.58 26.42
C GLY A 42 -10.09 8.33 25.11
N ALA A 43 -9.87 9.24 24.16
CA ALA A 43 -10.37 9.14 22.80
C ALA A 43 -9.26 9.42 21.81
N TRP A 44 -9.03 8.50 20.88
CA TRP A 44 -7.93 8.55 19.91
C TRP A 44 -8.47 8.47 18.50
N PRO A 45 -8.36 9.56 17.72
CA PRO A 45 -8.73 9.55 16.31
C PRO A 45 -7.74 8.69 15.49
N ILE A 46 -8.30 7.84 14.63
CA ILE A 46 -7.58 7.11 13.59
C ILE A 46 -8.05 7.69 12.26
N LEU A 47 -7.19 8.44 11.60
CA LEU A 47 -7.56 9.24 10.44
C LEU A 47 -6.92 8.73 9.17
N ALA A 48 -7.70 8.63 8.11
CA ALA A 48 -7.25 8.53 6.73
C ALA A 48 -7.17 9.94 6.14
N LEU A 49 -5.98 10.33 5.72
CA LEU A 49 -5.70 11.64 5.15
C LEU A 49 -5.51 11.47 3.64
N ARG A 50 -6.17 12.31 2.84
CA ARG A 50 -5.97 12.33 1.40
C ARG A 50 -4.70 13.13 1.09
N GLU A 51 -3.71 12.47 0.49
CA GLU A 51 -2.46 13.08 0.11
C GLU A 51 -2.65 14.29 -0.80
N GLY A 52 -1.94 15.38 -0.52
CA GLY A 52 -2.00 16.64 -1.26
C GLY A 52 -3.32 17.42 -1.11
N ALA A 53 -4.19 17.03 -0.17
CA ALA A 53 -5.50 17.62 0.01
C ALA A 53 -5.86 17.83 1.49
N HIS A 54 -6.91 18.59 1.75
CA HIS A 54 -7.40 18.90 3.10
C HIS A 54 -8.39 17.85 3.61
N GLU A 55 -8.91 16.99 2.73
CA GLU A 55 -9.92 16.01 3.07
C GLU A 55 -9.34 14.88 3.93
N ARG A 56 -10.10 14.56 4.96
CA ARG A 56 -9.82 13.46 5.87
C ARG A 56 -11.10 12.77 6.33
N THR A 57 -10.97 11.50 6.66
CA THR A 57 -12.04 10.71 7.28
C THR A 57 -11.43 9.77 8.30
N GLY A 58 -12.24 9.02 9.03
CA GLY A 58 -11.71 8.05 9.97
C GLY A 58 -12.72 7.67 11.04
N LEU A 59 -12.19 7.13 12.11
CA LEU A 59 -12.96 6.74 13.30
C LEU A 59 -12.25 7.21 14.56
N ILE A 60 -12.94 7.17 15.68
CA ILE A 60 -12.37 7.49 16.99
C ILE A 60 -12.51 6.26 17.89
N LEU A 61 -11.37 5.75 18.35
CA LEU A 61 -11.35 4.75 19.42
C LEU A 61 -11.52 5.48 20.74
N ALA A 62 -12.49 5.08 21.55
CA ALA A 62 -12.75 5.73 22.82
C ALA A 62 -13.07 4.72 23.92
N THR A 63 -12.56 4.96 25.11
CA THR A 63 -12.97 4.22 26.31
C THR A 63 -14.31 4.74 26.83
N SER A 64 -15.00 3.91 27.61
CA SER A 64 -16.28 4.30 28.23
C SER A 64 -16.11 5.57 29.06
N GLY A 65 -17.01 6.53 28.87
CA GLY A 65 -17.00 7.82 29.57
C GLY A 65 -15.99 8.85 29.06
N ALA A 66 -15.19 8.55 28.06
CA ALA A 66 -14.27 9.52 27.48
C ALA A 66 -15.02 10.62 26.72
N ASN A 67 -14.50 11.84 26.77
CA ASN A 67 -14.99 12.92 25.91
C ASN A 67 -14.51 12.71 24.48
N VAL A 68 -15.42 12.40 23.55
CA VAL A 68 -15.09 12.11 22.15
C VAL A 68 -15.07 13.43 21.37
N PRO A 69 -13.91 13.81 20.78
CA PRO A 69 -13.82 15.05 20.02
C PRO A 69 -14.59 14.96 18.68
N VAL A 70 -15.10 16.09 18.22
CA VAL A 70 -15.62 16.22 16.85
C VAL A 70 -14.44 16.50 15.93
N ILE A 71 -14.21 15.62 14.94
CA ILE A 71 -13.19 15.81 13.92
C ILE A 71 -13.87 16.21 12.61
N LEU A 72 -13.55 17.40 12.12
CA LEU A 72 -14.08 17.87 10.84
C LEU A 72 -13.46 17.08 9.69
N GLY A 73 -14.25 16.85 8.64
CA GLY A 73 -13.79 16.16 7.41
C GLY A 73 -12.79 16.96 6.57
N MET A 74 -12.58 18.24 6.92
CA MET A 74 -11.55 19.12 6.32
C MET A 74 -10.55 19.50 7.40
N ALA A 75 -9.26 19.43 7.07
CA ALA A 75 -8.16 19.93 7.89
C ALA A 75 -7.78 21.37 7.46
N ASP A 76 -7.14 22.11 8.34
CA ASP A 76 -6.63 23.45 8.02
C ASP A 76 -5.47 23.36 7.01
N ASP A 77 -4.64 22.34 7.13
CA ASP A 77 -3.50 22.09 6.22
C ASP A 77 -3.76 20.87 5.35
N ALA A 78 -3.24 20.92 4.12
CA ALA A 78 -3.22 19.77 3.22
C ALA A 78 -2.29 18.69 3.76
N ALA A 79 -2.70 17.43 3.65
CA ALA A 79 -1.84 16.31 4.04
C ALA A 79 -0.60 16.24 3.11
N PRO A 80 0.62 16.18 3.68
CA PRO A 80 1.82 16.07 2.86
C PRO A 80 1.86 14.73 2.15
N ALA A 81 2.66 14.66 1.07
CA ALA A 81 2.99 13.41 0.43
C ALA A 81 3.64 12.45 1.45
N PHE A 82 3.26 11.19 1.37
CA PHE A 82 3.80 10.14 2.22
C PHE A 82 4.57 9.12 1.39
N ASP A 83 5.74 8.74 1.90
CA ASP A 83 6.53 7.62 1.36
C ASP A 83 6.92 7.76 -0.12
N ILE A 84 7.29 8.98 -0.55
CA ILE A 84 7.72 9.29 -1.92
C ILE A 84 8.81 8.30 -2.40
N ASP A 85 9.70 7.91 -1.51
CA ASP A 85 10.82 6.99 -1.78
C ASP A 85 10.44 5.51 -1.59
N LEU A 86 9.18 5.20 -1.34
CA LEU A 86 8.68 3.85 -1.03
C LEU A 86 9.43 3.20 0.16
N ALA A 87 9.76 4.00 1.17
CA ALA A 87 10.52 3.56 2.34
C ALA A 87 9.73 2.54 3.17
N GLN A 88 8.42 2.74 3.35
CA GLN A 88 7.55 1.77 4.01
C GLN A 88 7.56 0.44 3.27
N GLU A 89 7.35 0.43 1.95
CA GLU A 89 7.37 -0.77 1.12
C GLU A 89 8.73 -1.48 1.20
N ALA A 90 9.83 -0.71 1.15
CA ALA A 90 11.17 -1.24 1.27
C ALA A 90 11.49 -1.82 2.67
N ALA A 91 10.75 -1.41 3.70
CA ALA A 91 10.89 -1.91 5.07
C ALA A 91 10.04 -3.16 5.34
N LEU A 92 8.98 -3.40 4.58
CA LEU A 92 8.11 -4.56 4.76
C LEU A 92 8.87 -5.88 4.57
N ARG A 93 8.58 -6.86 5.41
CA ARG A 93 9.11 -8.21 5.30
C ARG A 93 8.03 -9.21 5.59
N ALA A 94 7.86 -10.19 4.71
CA ALA A 94 6.93 -11.28 4.92
C ALA A 94 7.32 -12.12 6.14
N VAL A 95 6.35 -12.55 6.93
CA VAL A 95 6.56 -13.58 7.97
C VAL A 95 6.92 -14.91 7.32
N ALA A 96 6.30 -15.22 6.18
CA ALA A 96 6.59 -16.41 5.38
C ALA A 96 7.10 -15.99 3.99
N PRO A 97 8.40 -15.69 3.84
CA PRO A 97 8.95 -15.30 2.56
C PRO A 97 8.90 -16.45 1.55
N LEU A 98 8.68 -16.12 0.29
CA LEU A 98 8.81 -17.09 -0.79
C LEU A 98 10.24 -17.67 -0.81
N THR A 99 10.34 -18.98 -1.01
CA THR A 99 11.63 -19.65 -1.19
C THR A 99 12.40 -18.99 -2.32
N GLU A 100 13.66 -18.69 -2.10
CA GLU A 100 14.52 -18.12 -3.12
C GLU A 100 14.67 -19.09 -4.31
N ARG A 101 14.34 -18.61 -5.48
CA ARG A 101 14.33 -19.37 -6.70
C ARG A 101 14.37 -18.42 -7.89
N ALA A 102 15.10 -18.78 -8.93
CA ALA A 102 15.09 -18.04 -10.19
C ALA A 102 13.69 -17.99 -10.80
N ALA A 103 13.34 -16.88 -11.41
CA ALA A 103 12.10 -16.75 -12.15
C ALA A 103 12.15 -17.58 -13.45
N ASP A 104 11.06 -18.30 -13.73
CA ASP A 104 10.90 -19.05 -14.99
C ASP A 104 10.49 -18.09 -16.14
N ALA A 105 9.92 -16.92 -15.79
CA ALA A 105 9.56 -15.86 -16.73
C ALA A 105 9.62 -14.50 -16.03
N SER A 106 10.04 -13.49 -16.78
CA SER A 106 10.16 -12.10 -16.25
C SER A 106 9.56 -11.10 -17.24
N PRO A 107 8.21 -11.08 -17.40
CA PRO A 107 7.56 -10.13 -18.29
C PRO A 107 7.71 -8.70 -17.76
N MET A 108 7.98 -7.75 -18.67
CA MET A 108 7.91 -6.33 -18.39
C MET A 108 6.50 -5.82 -18.66
N VAL A 109 5.98 -5.00 -17.77
CA VAL A 109 4.68 -4.36 -17.86
C VAL A 109 4.86 -2.85 -17.77
N MET A 110 4.62 -2.16 -18.86
CA MET A 110 4.69 -0.71 -18.92
C MET A 110 3.37 -0.11 -18.47
N LEU A 111 3.44 0.74 -17.44
CA LEU A 111 2.29 1.46 -16.90
C LEU A 111 2.28 2.88 -17.48
N GLY A 112 1.23 3.20 -18.21
CA GLY A 112 1.06 4.49 -18.86
C GLY A 112 -0.31 5.08 -18.57
N GLY A 113 -0.50 6.31 -18.98
CA GLY A 113 -1.79 6.97 -18.86
C GLY A 113 -1.69 8.47 -19.04
N GLN A 114 -2.86 9.09 -19.15
CA GLN A 114 -3.01 10.52 -19.25
C GLN A 114 -4.33 10.96 -18.61
N MET A 115 -4.36 12.21 -18.15
CA MET A 115 -5.55 12.75 -17.46
C MET A 115 -6.54 13.42 -18.42
N GLN A 116 -6.10 13.81 -19.62
CA GLN A 116 -6.97 14.43 -20.63
C GLN A 116 -6.66 13.92 -22.04
N PRO A 117 -7.56 13.11 -22.64
CA PRO A 117 -8.69 12.47 -21.97
C PRO A 117 -8.20 11.47 -20.91
N TYR A 118 -9.02 11.24 -19.88
CA TYR A 118 -8.67 10.27 -18.83
C TYR A 118 -8.51 8.88 -19.44
N ARG A 119 -7.28 8.36 -19.39
CA ARG A 119 -6.94 7.08 -20.01
C ARG A 119 -5.79 6.42 -19.26
N TRP A 120 -5.97 5.17 -18.87
CA TRP A 120 -4.94 4.32 -18.28
C TRP A 120 -4.59 3.19 -19.23
N THR A 121 -3.30 2.89 -19.34
CA THR A 121 -2.81 1.85 -20.24
C THR A 121 -1.83 0.91 -19.56
N ILE A 122 -1.87 -0.35 -19.97
CA ILE A 122 -0.84 -1.36 -19.70
C ILE A 122 -0.26 -1.77 -21.06
N ASN A 123 1.05 -1.64 -21.24
CA ASN A 123 1.73 -1.88 -22.51
C ASN A 123 1.07 -1.13 -23.67
N ASP A 124 0.79 0.16 -23.47
CA ASP A 124 0.12 1.08 -24.39
C ASP A 124 -1.30 0.67 -24.84
N ARG A 125 -1.90 -0.30 -24.12
CA ARG A 125 -3.25 -0.80 -24.41
C ARG A 125 -4.22 -0.45 -23.28
N VAL A 126 -5.43 -0.08 -23.66
CA VAL A 126 -6.57 0.04 -22.75
C VAL A 126 -7.11 -1.35 -22.42
N PHE A 127 -8.01 -1.42 -21.44
CA PHE A 127 -8.57 -2.68 -20.96
C PHE A 127 -9.24 -3.51 -22.06
N GLU A 128 -9.94 -2.88 -22.99
CA GLU A 128 -10.65 -3.53 -24.11
C GLU A 128 -9.70 -4.25 -25.06
N ASP A 129 -8.50 -3.68 -25.29
CA ASP A 129 -7.50 -4.20 -26.22
C ASP A 129 -6.35 -4.93 -25.52
N ARG A 130 -6.51 -5.26 -24.24
CA ARG A 130 -5.45 -5.86 -23.42
C ARG A 130 -4.91 -7.18 -23.98
N ILE A 131 -3.63 -7.38 -23.86
CA ILE A 131 -2.98 -8.67 -24.06
C ILE A 131 -2.64 -9.24 -22.69
N PRO A 132 -3.18 -10.39 -22.29
CA PRO A 132 -2.88 -10.99 -21.00
C PRO A 132 -1.42 -11.37 -20.86
N VAL A 133 -0.85 -11.11 -19.69
CA VAL A 133 0.42 -11.72 -19.28
C VAL A 133 0.12 -13.16 -18.90
N THR A 134 0.72 -14.11 -19.60
CA THR A 134 0.45 -15.53 -19.41
C THR A 134 1.43 -16.18 -18.45
N ALA A 135 0.95 -17.12 -17.66
CA ALA A 135 1.75 -17.95 -16.77
C ALA A 135 1.20 -19.39 -16.77
N LYS A 136 2.03 -20.36 -16.44
CA LYS A 136 1.64 -21.76 -16.27
C LYS A 136 1.70 -22.16 -14.81
N THR A 137 0.88 -23.11 -14.43
CA THR A 137 0.91 -23.67 -13.05
C THR A 137 2.33 -24.17 -12.71
N GLY A 138 2.79 -23.80 -11.53
CA GLY A 138 4.13 -24.14 -11.03
C GLY A 138 5.25 -23.20 -11.45
N GLN A 139 5.01 -22.25 -12.36
CA GLN A 139 6.01 -21.24 -12.70
C GLN A 139 6.19 -20.21 -11.59
N ARG A 140 7.44 -19.76 -11.40
CA ARG A 140 7.77 -18.52 -10.71
C ARG A 140 7.83 -17.42 -11.76
N VAL A 141 6.90 -16.47 -11.67
CA VAL A 141 6.86 -15.31 -12.57
C VAL A 141 7.26 -14.05 -11.77
N GLU A 142 8.24 -13.31 -12.27
CA GLU A 142 8.62 -12.01 -11.74
C GLU A 142 8.15 -10.93 -12.70
N ILE A 143 7.06 -10.25 -12.35
CA ILE A 143 6.51 -9.18 -13.17
C ILE A 143 7.27 -7.89 -12.84
N MET A 144 7.86 -7.28 -13.86
CA MET A 144 8.57 -6.00 -13.74
C MET A 144 7.64 -4.87 -14.19
N PHE A 145 7.21 -4.03 -13.26
CA PHE A 145 6.44 -2.83 -13.58
C PHE A 145 7.36 -1.65 -13.87
N HIS A 146 7.14 -0.99 -14.98
CA HIS A 146 7.84 0.23 -15.35
C HIS A 146 6.81 1.36 -15.52
N ASN A 147 6.82 2.32 -14.60
CA ASN A 147 5.94 3.47 -14.65
C ASN A 147 6.48 4.51 -15.64
N MET A 148 5.78 4.71 -16.74
CA MET A 148 6.09 5.68 -17.79
C MET A 148 5.36 7.01 -17.60
N SER A 149 4.62 7.17 -16.51
CA SER A 149 3.87 8.38 -16.21
C SER A 149 4.40 9.07 -14.95
N MET A 150 3.90 10.27 -14.67
CA MET A 150 4.18 10.98 -13.42
C MET A 150 3.12 10.70 -12.34
N MET A 151 2.28 9.70 -12.54
CA MET A 151 1.19 9.34 -11.62
C MET A 151 1.50 8.02 -10.91
N GLY A 152 1.01 7.88 -9.67
CA GLY A 152 1.04 6.61 -8.97
C GLY A 152 0.10 5.58 -9.64
N HIS A 153 0.56 4.35 -9.76
CA HIS A 153 -0.21 3.22 -10.29
C HIS A 153 -0.30 2.14 -9.21
N PRO A 154 -1.35 2.13 -8.36
CA PRO A 154 -1.58 1.04 -7.44
C PRO A 154 -1.87 -0.24 -8.22
N MET A 155 -1.08 -1.30 -7.96
CA MET A 155 -1.21 -2.57 -8.66
C MET A 155 -1.90 -3.60 -7.77
N HIS A 156 -2.91 -4.25 -8.30
CA HIS A 156 -3.64 -5.31 -7.64
C HIS A 156 -3.76 -6.53 -8.55
N LEU A 157 -3.39 -7.71 -8.03
CA LEU A 157 -3.47 -8.97 -8.77
C LEU A 157 -4.65 -9.80 -8.26
N HIS A 158 -5.61 -10.06 -9.13
CA HIS A 158 -6.76 -10.88 -8.78
C HIS A 158 -6.40 -12.37 -8.69
N GLY A 159 -6.89 -13.03 -7.63
CA GLY A 159 -6.80 -14.48 -7.46
C GLY A 159 -5.43 -15.01 -7.02
N HIS A 160 -4.45 -14.14 -6.83
CA HIS A 160 -3.10 -14.50 -6.40
C HIS A 160 -2.55 -13.48 -5.42
N HIS A 161 -1.64 -13.93 -4.55
CA HIS A 161 -0.77 -13.06 -3.77
C HIS A 161 0.61 -13.01 -4.42
N PHE A 162 1.34 -11.93 -4.19
CA PHE A 162 2.70 -11.76 -4.69
C PHE A 162 3.57 -11.12 -3.62
N GLN A 163 4.88 -11.20 -3.80
CA GLN A 163 5.86 -10.49 -2.98
C GLN A 163 6.62 -9.49 -3.83
N VAL A 164 6.82 -8.30 -3.29
CA VAL A 164 7.69 -7.30 -3.92
C VAL A 164 9.13 -7.72 -3.67
N VAL A 165 9.88 -7.98 -4.73
CA VAL A 165 11.25 -8.48 -4.67
C VAL A 165 12.30 -7.45 -5.06
N ALA A 166 11.88 -6.33 -5.64
CA ALA A 166 12.77 -5.22 -5.96
C ALA A 166 11.98 -3.90 -6.08
N ILE A 167 12.61 -2.80 -5.72
CA ILE A 167 12.14 -1.43 -5.93
C ILE A 167 13.30 -0.63 -6.50
N ASN A 168 13.07 0.11 -7.59
CA ASN A 168 14.09 0.95 -8.25
C ASN A 168 15.41 0.19 -8.52
N GLY A 169 15.30 -1.06 -8.97
CA GLY A 169 16.45 -1.92 -9.27
C GLY A 169 17.16 -2.52 -8.04
N LYS A 170 16.82 -2.10 -6.83
CA LYS A 170 17.37 -2.68 -5.59
C LYS A 170 16.54 -3.88 -5.17
N ARG A 171 17.14 -5.05 -5.20
CA ARG A 171 16.49 -6.29 -4.74
C ARG A 171 16.50 -6.40 -3.21
N PHE A 172 15.44 -6.99 -2.69
CA PHE A 172 15.33 -7.43 -1.30
C PHE A 172 14.45 -8.69 -1.21
N VAL A 173 14.59 -9.41 -0.12
CA VAL A 173 13.90 -10.69 0.09
C VAL A 173 12.84 -10.52 1.18
N GLY A 174 11.70 -11.13 0.96
CA GLY A 174 10.67 -11.25 1.98
C GLY A 174 9.76 -10.04 2.17
N ALA A 175 9.77 -9.08 1.25
CA ALA A 175 8.76 -8.05 1.25
C ALA A 175 7.42 -8.58 0.72
N LEU A 176 6.35 -8.06 1.24
CA LEU A 176 4.98 -8.41 0.85
C LEU A 176 4.21 -7.16 0.43
N ARG A 177 3.31 -7.40 -0.47
CA ARG A 177 2.30 -6.43 -0.83
C ARG A 177 0.92 -7.03 -0.82
#